data_60e8e29429b9d62d7fbc71e64c2f3511
#
_entry.id   60e8e29429b9d62d7fbc71e64c2f3511
#
_cell.length_a   1.000
_cell.length_b   1.000
_cell.length_c   1.000
_cell.angle_alpha   90.00
_cell.angle_beta   90.00
_cell.angle_gamma   90.00
#
_symmetry.space_group_name_H-M   'P 1'
#
loop_
_entity.id
_entity.type
_entity.pdbx_description
1 polymer ?
#
loop_
_entity_poly.entity_id
_entity_poly.type
_entity_poly.pdbx_seq_one_letter_code
_entity_poly.pdbx_strand_id
1 'polypeptide(L)'
;MEEKLNVLAPEVAKVEEVDKNNLKVVLDPFERGFGYTIGHSLRRILLSYMPGAAVTEVKIEGVAHEYGTIEGVKEDILDILLNLKDMAIKLDGSNEAELKLNIKTPKTILASDLEVPAGVEIIDPNHVIATLVEPKKLVMTLKVCTGVGYEPAENNQNKGVDSLHLDAIYSPVKRVNYKVENTRVENRTDLDKLILELETDGTIDAKQAIKFAATILQHQLAVFVDEELVSRKEKR
;
A
#
# COMPACT_ATOMS: atom_id res chain seq x y z
N MET A 1 -27.38 14.09 29.93
CA MET A 1 -26.29 14.27 30.90
C MET A 1 -24.98 13.96 30.16
N GLU A 2 -24.37 14.97 29.57
CA GLU A 2 -23.01 14.82 29.05
C GLU A 2 -22.07 14.84 30.25
N GLU A 3 -21.79 13.67 30.82
CA GLU A 3 -20.61 13.52 31.67
C GLU A 3 -19.41 13.86 30.82
N LYS A 4 -18.74 14.97 31.13
CA LYS A 4 -17.42 15.29 30.57
C LYS A 4 -16.51 14.13 30.96
N LEU A 5 -16.31 13.20 30.01
CA LEU A 5 -15.28 12.19 30.09
C LEU A 5 -13.96 12.94 30.28
N ASN A 6 -13.43 12.93 31.51
CA ASN A 6 -12.18 13.62 31.88
C ASN A 6 -10.99 12.76 31.46
N VAL A 7 -10.96 12.38 30.17
CA VAL A 7 -9.90 11.60 29.55
C VAL A 7 -8.93 12.58 28.90
N LEU A 8 -7.64 12.42 29.17
CA LEU A 8 -6.61 13.24 28.53
C LEU A 8 -6.62 13.02 27.02
N ALA A 9 -6.71 14.12 26.28
CA ALA A 9 -6.57 14.07 24.82
C ALA A 9 -5.07 14.04 24.47
N PRO A 10 -4.62 13.07 23.68
CA PRO A 10 -3.23 13.03 23.24
C PRO A 10 -2.93 14.18 22.28
N GLU A 11 -1.71 14.69 22.36
CA GLU A 11 -1.19 15.69 21.44
C GLU A 11 -0.07 15.09 20.59
N VAL A 12 0.17 15.66 19.41
CA VAL A 12 1.32 15.30 18.59
C VAL A 12 2.55 15.98 19.18
N ALA A 13 3.28 15.26 20.04
CA ALA A 13 4.45 15.81 20.73
C ALA A 13 5.62 16.03 19.77
N LYS A 14 5.82 15.14 18.80
CA LYS A 14 6.90 15.23 17.82
C LYS A 14 6.58 14.50 16.52
N VAL A 15 6.96 15.11 15.41
CA VAL A 15 6.95 14.48 14.07
C VAL A 15 8.37 14.57 13.53
N GLU A 16 9.00 13.44 13.32
CA GLU A 16 10.32 13.31 12.70
C GLU A 16 10.17 12.69 11.33
N GLU A 17 10.38 13.47 10.29
CA GLU A 17 10.53 12.97 8.93
C GLU A 17 11.99 12.52 8.76
N VAL A 18 12.22 11.21 8.71
CA VAL A 18 13.55 10.66 8.47
C VAL A 18 13.89 10.79 6.99
N ASP A 19 12.92 10.47 6.12
CA ASP A 19 12.94 10.58 4.66
C ASP A 19 11.54 10.88 4.15
N LYS A 20 11.38 11.12 2.83
CA LYS A 20 10.06 11.29 2.20
C LYS A 20 9.09 10.13 2.47
N ASN A 21 9.63 8.91 2.59
CA ASN A 21 8.86 7.68 2.75
C ASN A 21 8.84 7.15 4.19
N ASN A 22 9.68 7.71 5.08
CA ASN A 22 9.83 7.26 6.45
C ASN A 22 9.42 8.35 7.45
N LEU A 23 8.43 8.04 8.26
CA LEU A 23 7.86 8.96 9.26
C LEU A 23 7.86 8.33 10.64
N LYS A 24 8.31 9.08 11.62
CA LYS A 24 8.17 8.76 13.04
C LYS A 24 7.32 9.80 13.72
N VAL A 25 6.21 9.37 14.31
CA VAL A 25 5.28 10.23 15.06
C VAL A 25 5.27 9.82 16.51
N VAL A 26 5.39 10.79 17.39
CA VAL A 26 5.27 10.63 18.84
C VAL A 26 4.00 11.31 19.30
N LEU A 27 3.12 10.56 19.92
CA LEU A 27 1.85 11.00 20.48
C LEU A 27 1.90 10.84 22.00
N ASP A 28 1.62 11.89 22.75
CA ASP A 28 1.80 11.96 24.19
C ASP A 28 0.88 13.08 24.76
N PRO A 29 0.20 12.90 25.90
CA PRO A 29 0.01 11.66 26.65
C PRO A 29 -1.27 10.90 26.26
N PHE A 30 -1.28 9.60 26.47
CA PHE A 30 -2.49 8.78 26.49
C PHE A 30 -2.79 8.29 27.90
N GLU A 31 -4.05 8.01 28.20
CA GLU A 31 -4.40 7.24 29.39
C GLU A 31 -3.81 5.82 29.30
N ARG A 32 -3.49 5.25 30.45
CA ARG A 32 -2.86 3.93 30.55
C ARG A 32 -3.58 2.86 29.75
N GLY A 33 -2.85 2.16 28.86
CA GLY A 33 -3.34 1.10 27.98
C GLY A 33 -3.85 1.60 26.63
N PHE A 34 -4.23 2.89 26.48
CA PHE A 34 -4.71 3.41 25.20
C PHE A 34 -3.62 3.49 24.14
N GLY A 35 -2.36 3.68 24.53
CA GLY A 35 -1.22 3.63 23.61
C GLY A 35 -1.17 2.32 22.85
N TYR A 36 -1.36 1.19 23.52
CA TYR A 36 -1.40 -0.14 22.89
C TYR A 36 -2.64 -0.33 22.02
N THR A 37 -3.82 0.06 22.49
CA THR A 37 -5.09 -0.08 21.76
C THR A 37 -5.05 0.69 20.44
N ILE A 38 -4.66 1.96 20.49
CA ILE A 38 -4.60 2.82 19.31
C ILE A 38 -3.45 2.41 18.39
N GLY A 39 -2.26 2.13 18.93
CA GLY A 39 -1.11 1.69 18.15
C GLY A 39 -1.38 0.41 17.37
N HIS A 40 -2.00 -0.60 18.01
CA HIS A 40 -2.39 -1.84 17.35
C HIS A 40 -3.44 -1.63 16.26
N SER A 41 -4.47 -0.83 16.55
CA SER A 41 -5.55 -0.55 15.61
C SER A 41 -5.04 0.20 14.38
N LEU A 42 -4.23 1.25 14.56
CA LEU A 42 -3.62 2.00 13.46
C LEU A 42 -2.69 1.13 12.63
N ARG A 43 -1.83 0.32 13.28
CA ARG A 43 -0.95 -0.60 12.57
C ARG A 43 -1.73 -1.56 11.67
N ARG A 44 -2.81 -2.14 12.18
CA ARG A 44 -3.65 -3.08 11.41
C ARG A 44 -4.29 -2.40 10.20
N ILE A 45 -4.83 -1.19 10.38
CA ILE A 45 -5.48 -0.44 9.31
C ILE A 45 -4.44 -0.04 8.25
N LEU A 46 -3.29 0.49 8.67
CA LEU A 46 -2.22 0.91 7.77
C LEU A 46 -1.69 -0.25 6.90
N LEU A 47 -1.58 -1.46 7.44
CA LEU A 47 -1.08 -2.61 6.68
C LEU A 47 -2.15 -3.28 5.80
N SER A 48 -3.44 -3.21 6.16
CA SER A 48 -4.46 -4.06 5.54
C SER A 48 -5.59 -3.31 4.83
N TYR A 49 -5.77 -2.01 5.09
CA TYR A 49 -6.94 -1.27 4.61
C TYR A 49 -6.60 0.01 3.84
N MET A 50 -5.32 0.22 3.54
CA MET A 50 -4.91 1.34 2.71
C MET A 50 -5.21 1.03 1.25
N PRO A 51 -5.84 1.97 0.50
CA PRO A 51 -6.01 1.84 -0.94
C PRO A 51 -4.69 2.09 -1.65
N GLY A 52 -4.49 1.42 -2.77
CA GLY A 52 -3.36 1.61 -3.64
C GLY A 52 -3.59 0.99 -5.00
N ALA A 53 -2.54 0.89 -5.82
CA ALA A 53 -2.58 0.27 -7.13
C ALA A 53 -1.48 -0.80 -7.25
N ALA A 54 -1.77 -1.87 -7.99
CA ALA A 54 -0.83 -2.96 -8.22
C ALA A 54 -1.03 -3.56 -9.61
N VAL A 55 0.01 -4.20 -10.12
CA VAL A 55 -0.08 -5.03 -11.33
C VAL A 55 -0.83 -6.32 -10.98
N THR A 56 -1.94 -6.56 -11.66
CA THR A 56 -2.81 -7.74 -11.42
C THR A 56 -2.70 -8.78 -12.51
N GLU A 57 -2.35 -8.36 -13.73
CA GLU A 57 -2.28 -9.23 -14.91
C GLU A 57 -1.13 -8.79 -15.81
N VAL A 58 -0.40 -9.76 -16.34
CA VAL A 58 0.69 -9.56 -17.28
C VAL A 58 0.52 -10.47 -18.48
N LYS A 59 0.57 -9.89 -19.66
CA LYS A 59 0.61 -10.64 -20.94
C LYS A 59 1.98 -10.45 -21.58
N ILE A 60 2.70 -11.54 -21.81
CA ILE A 60 4.01 -11.55 -22.47
C ILE A 60 3.87 -12.31 -23.80
N GLU A 61 4.30 -11.71 -24.92
CA GLU A 61 4.20 -12.34 -26.25
C GLU A 61 5.00 -13.64 -26.27
N GLY A 62 4.32 -14.77 -26.58
CA GLY A 62 4.95 -16.10 -26.67
C GLY A 62 5.08 -16.86 -25.34
N VAL A 63 4.50 -16.35 -24.23
CA VAL A 63 4.50 -17.00 -22.93
C VAL A 63 3.09 -17.42 -22.54
N ALA A 64 2.93 -18.71 -22.21
CA ALA A 64 1.64 -19.27 -21.82
C ALA A 64 1.53 -19.60 -20.32
N HIS A 65 2.64 -19.70 -19.59
CA HIS A 65 2.66 -20.04 -18.17
C HIS A 65 3.90 -19.45 -17.46
N GLU A 66 3.83 -19.32 -16.15
CA GLU A 66 4.85 -18.68 -15.31
C GLU A 66 6.13 -19.51 -15.11
N TYR A 67 6.08 -20.83 -15.38
CA TYR A 67 7.21 -21.75 -15.14
C TYR A 67 8.09 -21.91 -16.37
N GLY A 68 8.50 -20.82 -16.97
CA GLY A 68 9.30 -20.84 -18.19
C GLY A 68 10.41 -19.82 -18.20
N THR A 69 11.19 -19.86 -19.28
CA THR A 69 12.23 -18.87 -19.57
C THR A 69 11.93 -18.20 -20.90
N ILE A 70 12.34 -16.96 -21.07
CA ILE A 70 12.26 -16.22 -22.33
C ILE A 70 13.65 -16.22 -22.93
N GLU A 71 13.79 -16.77 -24.13
CA GLU A 71 15.06 -16.83 -24.83
C GLU A 71 15.62 -15.41 -25.07
N GLY A 72 16.86 -15.16 -24.63
CA GLY A 72 17.51 -13.85 -24.71
C GLY A 72 17.23 -12.92 -23.53
N VAL A 73 16.45 -13.36 -22.53
CA VAL A 73 16.25 -12.66 -21.25
C VAL A 73 17.00 -13.42 -20.17
N LYS A 74 17.65 -12.69 -19.26
CA LYS A 74 18.49 -13.26 -18.21
C LYS A 74 17.64 -13.87 -17.08
N GLU A 75 16.59 -13.17 -16.70
CA GLU A 75 15.65 -13.55 -15.63
C GLU A 75 14.63 -14.56 -16.17
N ASP A 76 14.15 -15.47 -15.34
CA ASP A 76 13.01 -16.31 -15.67
C ASP A 76 11.68 -15.53 -15.57
N ILE A 77 10.58 -16.11 -16.02
CA ILE A 77 9.28 -15.46 -16.04
C ILE A 77 8.83 -15.13 -14.60
N LEU A 78 9.09 -16.04 -13.66
CA LEU A 78 8.71 -15.85 -12.27
C LEU A 78 9.43 -14.65 -11.64
N ASP A 79 10.74 -14.49 -11.91
CA ASP A 79 11.51 -13.35 -11.44
C ASP A 79 10.99 -12.04 -12.04
N ILE A 80 10.61 -12.03 -13.32
CA ILE A 80 9.99 -10.87 -13.97
C ILE A 80 8.67 -10.51 -13.29
N LEU A 81 7.83 -11.50 -12.99
CA LEU A 81 6.55 -11.28 -12.31
C LEU A 81 6.75 -10.73 -10.89
N LEU A 82 7.76 -11.22 -10.15
CA LEU A 82 8.11 -10.69 -8.82
C LEU A 82 8.61 -9.25 -8.90
N ASN A 83 9.45 -8.92 -9.87
CA ASN A 83 9.89 -7.54 -10.09
C ASN A 83 8.71 -6.61 -10.42
N LEU A 84 7.76 -7.05 -11.24
CA LEU A 84 6.56 -6.28 -11.56
C LEU A 84 5.62 -6.11 -10.35
N LYS A 85 5.54 -7.12 -9.48
CA LYS A 85 4.75 -7.07 -8.24
C LYS A 85 5.29 -6.02 -7.25
N ASP A 86 6.61 -5.83 -7.20
CA ASP A 86 7.26 -4.88 -6.29
C ASP A 86 7.26 -3.44 -6.80
N MET A 87 6.77 -3.19 -8.01
CA MET A 87 6.75 -1.88 -8.64
C MET A 87 5.71 -0.96 -7.99
N ALA A 88 6.15 0.17 -7.44
CA ALA A 88 5.29 1.18 -6.84
C ALA A 88 4.62 2.04 -7.91
N ILE A 89 3.29 1.90 -8.05
CA ILE A 89 2.48 2.57 -9.07
C ILE A 89 1.36 3.35 -8.39
N LYS A 90 1.09 4.55 -8.90
CA LYS A 90 -0.03 5.38 -8.49
C LYS A 90 -0.98 5.57 -9.67
N LEU A 91 -2.28 5.38 -9.44
CA LEU A 91 -3.34 5.63 -10.40
C LEU A 91 -4.16 6.85 -9.93
N ASP A 92 -4.30 7.84 -10.81
CA ASP A 92 -5.12 9.02 -10.58
C ASP A 92 -6.28 9.05 -11.60
N GLY A 93 -7.52 9.04 -11.11
CA GLY A 93 -8.73 9.27 -11.93
C GLY A 93 -9.31 8.04 -12.63
N SER A 94 -8.66 6.87 -12.60
CA SER A 94 -9.20 5.60 -13.12
C SER A 94 -8.99 4.46 -12.13
N ASN A 95 -9.83 3.43 -12.22
CA ASN A 95 -9.70 2.23 -11.39
C ASN A 95 -8.78 1.18 -12.03
N GLU A 96 -8.51 1.30 -13.32
CA GLU A 96 -7.62 0.40 -14.06
C GLU A 96 -6.87 1.15 -15.16
N ALA A 97 -5.68 0.67 -15.49
CA ALA A 97 -4.86 1.17 -16.58
C ALA A 97 -4.06 0.04 -17.22
N GLU A 98 -3.68 0.23 -18.48
CA GLU A 98 -2.86 -0.70 -19.24
C GLU A 98 -1.52 -0.04 -19.60
N LEU A 99 -0.40 -0.66 -19.19
CA LEU A 99 0.94 -0.24 -19.54
C LEU A 99 1.52 -1.20 -20.57
N LYS A 100 2.35 -0.67 -21.49
CA LYS A 100 2.93 -1.46 -22.57
C LYS A 100 4.45 -1.35 -22.57
N LEU A 101 5.09 -2.44 -22.92
CA LEU A 101 6.52 -2.51 -23.15
C LEU A 101 6.79 -3.11 -24.53
N ASN A 102 7.68 -2.48 -25.30
CA ASN A 102 8.12 -3.00 -26.59
C ASN A 102 9.61 -2.70 -26.79
N ILE A 103 10.46 -3.66 -26.46
CA ILE A 103 11.93 -3.53 -26.53
C ILE A 103 12.48 -4.55 -27.53
N LYS A 104 13.48 -4.12 -28.32
CA LYS A 104 14.12 -4.95 -29.36
C LYS A 104 15.64 -5.01 -29.21
N THR A 105 16.22 -4.16 -28.38
CA THR A 105 17.68 -4.02 -28.22
C THR A 105 18.13 -4.55 -26.86
N PRO A 106 19.27 -5.24 -26.79
CA PRO A 106 19.82 -5.71 -25.53
C PRO A 106 20.04 -4.54 -24.57
N LYS A 107 19.41 -4.60 -23.41
CA LYS A 107 19.57 -3.64 -22.30
C LYS A 107 18.89 -4.15 -21.03
N THR A 108 19.23 -3.55 -19.90
CA THR A 108 18.44 -3.65 -18.68
C THR A 108 17.16 -2.83 -18.87
N ILE A 109 16.02 -3.48 -18.73
CA ILE A 109 14.69 -2.91 -18.89
C ILE A 109 14.26 -2.33 -17.54
N LEU A 110 13.99 -1.05 -17.53
CA LEU A 110 13.60 -0.29 -16.35
C LEU A 110 12.10 0.05 -16.42
N ALA A 111 11.53 0.41 -15.29
CA ALA A 111 10.14 0.88 -15.22
C ALA A 111 9.90 2.14 -16.08
N SER A 112 10.94 2.98 -16.29
CA SER A 112 10.90 4.13 -17.21
C SER A 112 10.73 3.76 -18.70
N ASP A 113 10.96 2.50 -19.06
CA ASP A 113 10.79 2.02 -20.46
C ASP A 113 9.34 1.62 -20.79
N LEU A 114 8.48 1.60 -19.79
CA LEU A 114 7.05 1.35 -19.96
C LEU A 114 6.37 2.57 -20.62
N GLU A 115 5.50 2.28 -21.59
CA GLU A 115 4.58 3.28 -22.12
C GLU A 115 3.43 3.47 -21.11
N VAL A 116 3.43 4.62 -20.44
CA VAL A 116 2.53 4.93 -19.35
C VAL A 116 1.41 5.85 -19.85
N PRO A 117 0.13 5.47 -19.73
CA PRO A 117 -0.98 6.34 -20.11
C PRO A 117 -1.16 7.51 -19.13
N ALA A 118 -1.94 8.51 -19.52
CA ALA A 118 -2.28 9.64 -18.66
C ALA A 118 -2.99 9.15 -17.37
N GLY A 119 -2.62 9.71 -16.22
CA GLY A 119 -3.18 9.34 -14.91
C GLY A 119 -2.46 8.18 -14.22
N VAL A 120 -1.37 7.69 -14.77
CA VAL A 120 -0.51 6.69 -14.12
C VAL A 120 0.85 7.29 -13.82
N GLU A 121 1.35 7.09 -12.63
CA GLU A 121 2.69 7.52 -12.20
C GLU A 121 3.45 6.33 -11.62
N ILE A 122 4.68 6.13 -12.10
CA ILE A 122 5.62 5.14 -11.55
C ILE A 122 6.57 5.88 -10.61
N ILE A 123 6.62 5.49 -9.35
CA ILE A 123 7.36 6.20 -8.30
C ILE A 123 8.87 6.03 -8.47
N ASP A 124 9.32 4.80 -8.78
CA ASP A 124 10.73 4.51 -9.05
C ASP A 124 10.95 4.19 -10.54
N PRO A 125 11.37 5.18 -11.35
CA PRO A 125 11.66 4.96 -12.76
C PRO A 125 12.85 4.02 -13.03
N ASN A 126 13.73 3.83 -12.04
CA ASN A 126 14.92 2.99 -12.14
C ASN A 126 14.68 1.54 -11.69
N HIS A 127 13.46 1.21 -11.29
CA HIS A 127 13.11 -0.15 -10.90
C HIS A 127 13.36 -1.12 -12.07
N VAL A 128 14.15 -2.17 -11.82
CA VAL A 128 14.54 -3.15 -12.84
C VAL A 128 13.40 -4.16 -13.02
N ILE A 129 12.94 -4.33 -14.26
CA ILE A 129 11.93 -5.33 -14.64
C ILE A 129 12.59 -6.62 -15.12
N ALA A 130 13.49 -6.50 -16.11
CA ALA A 130 14.20 -7.63 -16.70
C ALA A 130 15.46 -7.17 -17.41
N THR A 131 16.34 -8.10 -17.81
CA THR A 131 17.56 -7.81 -18.59
C THR A 131 17.54 -8.58 -19.89
N LEU A 132 17.42 -7.86 -21.01
CA LEU A 132 17.51 -8.44 -22.35
C LEU A 132 18.99 -8.51 -22.76
N VAL A 133 19.53 -9.72 -22.96
CA VAL A 133 20.94 -9.97 -23.30
C VAL A 133 21.16 -10.20 -24.80
N GLU A 134 20.15 -10.60 -25.53
CA GLU A 134 20.20 -10.82 -26.98
C GLU A 134 19.25 -9.86 -27.71
N PRO A 135 19.51 -9.53 -29.00
CA PRO A 135 18.64 -8.67 -29.80
C PRO A 135 17.34 -9.41 -30.18
N LYS A 136 16.46 -9.59 -29.24
CA LYS A 136 15.14 -10.17 -29.43
C LYS A 136 14.04 -9.18 -29.05
N LYS A 137 12.88 -9.34 -29.68
CA LYS A 137 11.70 -8.53 -29.38
C LYS A 137 11.04 -9.05 -28.10
N LEU A 138 10.95 -8.20 -27.08
CA LEU A 138 10.17 -8.44 -25.88
C LEU A 138 8.99 -7.47 -25.85
N VAL A 139 7.79 -8.03 -25.86
CA VAL A 139 6.53 -7.26 -25.76
C VAL A 139 5.76 -7.74 -24.55
N MET A 140 5.42 -6.81 -23.69
CA MET A 140 4.57 -7.06 -22.51
C MET A 140 3.44 -6.05 -22.46
N THR A 141 2.31 -6.51 -21.95
CA THR A 141 1.16 -5.67 -21.59
C THR A 141 0.84 -5.96 -20.13
N LEU A 142 0.82 -4.91 -19.31
CA LEU A 142 0.56 -4.99 -17.88
C LEU A 142 -0.79 -4.36 -17.60
N LYS A 143 -1.63 -5.04 -16.85
CA LYS A 143 -2.86 -4.47 -16.33
C LYS A 143 -2.64 -4.08 -14.87
N VAL A 144 -2.88 -2.81 -14.55
CA VAL A 144 -2.79 -2.24 -13.21
C VAL A 144 -4.19 -1.92 -12.73
N CYS A 145 -4.52 -2.34 -11.53
CA CYS A 145 -5.83 -2.06 -10.91
C CYS A 145 -5.65 -1.37 -9.56
N THR A 146 -6.66 -0.60 -9.16
CA THR A 146 -6.77 -0.09 -7.79
C THR A 146 -7.49 -1.10 -6.90
N GLY A 147 -7.07 -1.19 -5.66
CA GLY A 147 -7.71 -2.08 -4.69
C GLY A 147 -7.30 -1.75 -3.26
N VAL A 148 -7.65 -2.63 -2.33
CA VAL A 148 -7.36 -2.48 -0.90
C VAL A 148 -6.81 -3.79 -0.36
N GLY A 149 -5.68 -3.71 0.34
CA GLY A 149 -5.08 -4.86 1.01
C GLY A 149 -4.41 -5.85 0.06
N TYR A 150 -4.77 -7.12 0.12
CA TYR A 150 -4.19 -8.21 -0.65
C TYR A 150 -5.25 -8.97 -1.42
N GLU A 151 -5.02 -9.22 -2.70
CA GLU A 151 -5.89 -10.00 -3.57
C GLU A 151 -5.10 -11.14 -4.22
N PRO A 152 -5.44 -12.42 -3.93
CA PRO A 152 -4.81 -13.56 -4.57
C PRO A 152 -5.16 -13.63 -6.06
N ALA A 153 -4.22 -14.05 -6.90
CA ALA A 153 -4.41 -14.26 -8.33
C ALA A 153 -5.56 -15.23 -8.66
N GLU A 154 -5.87 -16.15 -7.74
CA GLU A 154 -6.95 -17.14 -7.90
C GLU A 154 -8.34 -16.50 -7.92
N ASN A 155 -8.54 -15.34 -7.29
CA ASN A 155 -9.81 -14.65 -7.24
C ASN A 155 -10.18 -13.93 -8.54
N ASN A 156 -9.25 -13.78 -9.46
CA ASN A 156 -9.46 -13.13 -10.74
C ASN A 156 -10.23 -14.06 -11.68
N GLN A 157 -11.57 -13.89 -11.73
CA GLN A 157 -12.48 -14.77 -12.50
C GLN A 157 -12.37 -14.59 -14.02
N ASN A 158 -11.80 -13.50 -14.52
CA ASN A 158 -11.61 -13.21 -15.93
C ASN A 158 -10.24 -13.70 -16.42
N LYS A 159 -9.96 -15.00 -16.31
CA LYS A 159 -8.72 -15.60 -16.81
C LYS A 159 -8.72 -15.56 -18.34
N GLY A 160 -8.04 -14.57 -18.93
CA GLY A 160 -7.65 -14.62 -20.33
C GLY A 160 -6.77 -15.87 -20.56
N VAL A 161 -6.96 -16.56 -21.66
CA VAL A 161 -6.26 -17.83 -21.96
C VAL A 161 -4.74 -17.67 -22.06
N ASP A 162 -4.26 -16.44 -22.31
CA ASP A 162 -2.84 -16.12 -22.56
C ASP A 162 -2.30 -15.06 -21.59
N SER A 163 -2.87 -14.91 -20.38
CA SER A 163 -2.43 -13.93 -19.41
C SER A 163 -1.99 -14.57 -18.09
N LEU A 164 -0.92 -14.04 -17.53
CA LEU A 164 -0.37 -14.42 -16.24
C LEU A 164 -0.97 -13.52 -15.16
N HIS A 165 -1.53 -14.11 -14.11
CA HIS A 165 -2.15 -13.39 -13.02
C HIS A 165 -1.19 -13.32 -11.83
N LEU A 166 -1.08 -12.14 -11.23
CA LEU A 166 -0.25 -11.91 -10.05
C LEU A 166 -1.13 -11.71 -8.82
N ASP A 167 -0.59 -12.14 -7.68
CA ASP A 167 -1.12 -11.70 -6.40
C ASP A 167 -0.88 -10.21 -6.23
N ALA A 168 -1.94 -9.45 -6.07
CA ALA A 168 -1.86 -8.01 -5.92
C ALA A 168 -1.73 -7.59 -4.46
N ILE A 169 -0.69 -6.82 -4.14
CA ILE A 169 -0.52 -6.13 -2.86
C ILE A 169 -0.77 -4.65 -3.12
N TYR A 170 -1.98 -4.19 -2.79
CA TYR A 170 -2.36 -2.80 -3.02
C TYR A 170 -1.85 -1.83 -1.96
N SER A 171 -1.46 -2.35 -0.77
CA SER A 171 -1.06 -1.48 0.34
C SER A 171 0.19 -0.68 0.01
N PRO A 172 0.14 0.67 0.06
CA PRO A 172 1.29 1.53 -0.13
C PRO A 172 2.22 1.56 1.09
N VAL A 173 1.86 0.86 2.15
CA VAL A 173 2.59 0.83 3.41
C VAL A 173 3.42 -0.44 3.49
N LYS A 174 4.76 -0.28 3.47
CA LYS A 174 5.71 -1.38 3.54
C LYS A 174 5.93 -1.89 4.97
N ARG A 175 6.03 -0.96 5.92
CA ARG A 175 6.31 -1.33 7.30
C ARG A 175 5.67 -0.36 8.29
N VAL A 176 5.11 -0.93 9.36
CA VAL A 176 4.60 -0.17 10.51
C VAL A 176 5.11 -0.81 11.79
N ASN A 177 5.80 -0.01 12.59
CA ASN A 177 6.18 -0.36 13.94
C ASN A 177 5.54 0.62 14.93
N TYR A 178 5.16 0.13 16.11
CA TYR A 178 4.80 1.01 17.20
C TYR A 178 5.44 0.53 18.50
N LYS A 179 5.74 1.49 19.36
CA LYS A 179 6.27 1.28 20.71
C LYS A 179 5.48 2.13 21.67
N VAL A 180 5.19 1.57 22.83
CA VAL A 180 4.55 2.32 23.92
C VAL A 180 5.55 2.43 25.05
N GLU A 181 5.76 3.65 25.52
CA GLU A 181 6.62 3.99 26.65
C GLU A 181 5.79 4.68 27.73
N ASN A 182 6.21 4.58 28.99
CA ASN A 182 5.58 5.35 30.05
C ASN A 182 5.99 6.81 29.94
N THR A 183 5.05 7.71 30.19
CA THR A 183 5.30 9.15 30.25
C THR A 183 4.76 9.73 31.55
N ARG A 184 5.24 10.93 31.89
CA ARG A 184 4.82 11.64 33.07
C ARG A 184 4.26 13.01 32.70
N VAL A 185 3.07 13.29 33.21
CA VAL A 185 2.48 14.62 33.15
C VAL A 185 2.15 15.05 34.58
N GLU A 186 2.79 16.11 35.06
CA GLU A 186 2.67 16.61 36.41
C GLU A 186 2.93 15.51 37.46
N ASN A 187 1.89 15.13 38.22
CA ASN A 187 1.96 14.11 39.26
C ASN A 187 1.60 12.69 38.76
N ARG A 188 1.14 12.56 37.54
CA ARG A 188 0.77 11.26 36.94
C ARG A 188 1.98 10.66 36.21
N THR A 189 2.35 9.44 36.59
CA THR A 189 3.49 8.70 36.02
C THR A 189 3.04 7.43 35.28
N ASP A 190 1.73 7.22 35.21
CA ASP A 190 1.08 6.02 34.68
C ASP A 190 0.53 6.19 33.27
N LEU A 191 0.94 7.25 32.58
CA LEU A 191 0.46 7.57 31.24
C LEU A 191 1.30 6.89 30.15
N ASP A 192 0.68 6.65 29.00
CA ASP A 192 1.33 6.05 27.83
C ASP A 192 1.79 7.13 26.84
N LYS A 193 2.95 6.89 26.23
CA LYS A 193 3.48 7.61 25.08
C LYS A 193 3.58 6.65 23.91
N LEU A 194 2.87 6.93 22.82
CA LEU A 194 2.88 6.11 21.62
C LEU A 194 3.89 6.67 20.61
N ILE A 195 4.81 5.83 20.20
CA ILE A 195 5.76 6.09 19.12
C ILE A 195 5.35 5.21 17.94
N LEU A 196 5.01 5.82 16.81
CA LEU A 196 4.62 5.14 15.58
C LEU A 196 5.66 5.41 14.51
N GLU A 197 6.22 4.35 13.92
CA GLU A 197 7.17 4.42 12.81
C GLU A 197 6.52 3.79 11.57
N LEU A 198 6.49 4.54 10.49
CA LEU A 198 5.82 4.21 9.24
C LEU A 198 6.78 4.34 8.07
N GLU A 199 6.80 3.32 7.20
CA GLU A 199 7.51 3.33 5.93
C GLU A 199 6.52 3.07 4.79
N THR A 200 6.50 3.97 3.78
CA THR A 200 5.67 3.87 2.59
C THR A 200 6.52 3.57 1.35
N ASP A 201 5.87 3.17 0.27
CA ASP A 201 6.51 2.96 -1.04
C ASP A 201 6.68 4.27 -1.84
N GLY A 202 6.16 5.40 -1.33
CA GLY A 202 6.21 6.72 -1.96
C GLY A 202 4.97 7.07 -2.79
N THR A 203 4.02 6.16 -2.98
CA THR A 203 2.75 6.46 -3.68
C THR A 203 1.82 7.33 -2.83
N ILE A 204 1.96 7.27 -1.51
CA ILE A 204 1.25 8.09 -0.53
C ILE A 204 2.21 8.75 0.44
N ASP A 205 1.92 9.98 0.82
CA ASP A 205 2.63 10.65 1.92
C ASP A 205 2.30 9.98 3.26
N ALA A 206 3.32 9.70 4.06
CA ALA A 206 3.18 8.99 5.33
C ALA A 206 2.24 9.70 6.33
N LYS A 207 2.20 11.05 6.33
CA LYS A 207 1.24 11.81 7.15
C LYS A 207 -0.20 11.63 6.69
N GLN A 208 -0.40 11.59 5.37
CA GLN A 208 -1.73 11.35 4.79
C GLN A 208 -2.19 9.93 5.09
N ALA A 209 -1.29 8.95 5.04
CA ALA A 209 -1.58 7.56 5.39
C ALA A 209 -2.10 7.44 6.82
N ILE A 210 -1.45 8.08 7.80
CA ILE A 210 -1.91 8.07 9.21
C ILE A 210 -3.27 8.74 9.35
N LYS A 211 -3.50 9.89 8.70
CA LYS A 211 -4.81 10.56 8.73
C LYS A 211 -5.91 9.68 8.15
N PHE A 212 -5.63 9.03 7.02
CA PHE A 212 -6.57 8.12 6.38
C PHE A 212 -6.90 6.93 7.28
N ALA A 213 -5.90 6.31 7.90
CA ALA A 213 -6.09 5.21 8.84
C ALA A 213 -6.92 5.63 10.06
N ALA A 214 -6.66 6.82 10.61
CA ALA A 214 -7.44 7.36 11.73
C ALA A 214 -8.89 7.65 11.32
N THR A 215 -9.12 8.14 10.10
CA THR A 215 -10.47 8.36 9.55
C THR A 215 -11.23 7.05 9.39
N ILE A 216 -10.59 5.99 8.88
CA ILE A 216 -11.20 4.66 8.80
C ILE A 216 -11.62 4.18 10.19
N LEU A 217 -10.73 4.30 11.19
CA LEU A 217 -11.03 3.88 12.55
C LEU A 217 -12.22 4.67 13.13
N GLN A 218 -12.25 5.98 12.92
CA GLN A 218 -13.36 6.84 13.34
C GLN A 218 -14.68 6.41 12.70
N HIS A 219 -14.69 6.14 11.40
CA HIS A 219 -15.88 5.67 10.68
C HIS A 219 -16.38 4.31 11.20
N GLN A 220 -15.46 3.39 11.52
CA GLN A 220 -15.83 2.09 12.08
C GLN A 220 -16.43 2.21 13.48
N LEU A 221 -15.98 3.18 14.27
CA LEU A 221 -16.49 3.44 15.61
C LEU A 221 -17.77 4.29 15.62
N ALA A 222 -18.04 5.06 14.57
CA ALA A 222 -19.21 5.94 14.47
C ALA A 222 -20.54 5.19 14.64
N VAL A 223 -20.60 3.92 14.22
CA VAL A 223 -21.80 3.05 14.41
C VAL A 223 -22.17 2.89 15.89
N PHE A 224 -21.20 2.97 16.80
CA PHE A 224 -21.43 2.83 18.24
C PHE A 224 -21.77 4.15 18.94
N VAL A 225 -21.55 5.29 18.27
CA VAL A 225 -21.75 6.64 18.81
C VAL A 225 -23.09 7.22 18.34
N ASP A 226 -23.45 7.03 17.05
CA ASP A 226 -24.67 7.59 16.44
C ASP A 226 -25.80 6.56 16.44
N GLU A 227 -26.73 6.68 17.38
CA GLU A 227 -27.95 5.86 17.42
C GLU A 227 -28.79 5.99 16.12
N GLU A 228 -28.75 7.14 15.42
CA GLU A 228 -29.44 7.35 14.15
C GLU A 228 -28.88 6.50 12.99
N LEU A 229 -27.61 6.15 12.99
CA LEU A 229 -27.01 5.29 11.97
C LEU A 229 -27.41 3.82 12.14
N VAL A 230 -27.65 3.38 13.34
CA VAL A 230 -28.15 2.02 13.65
C VAL A 230 -29.60 1.87 13.17
N SER A 231 -30.44 2.89 13.37
CA SER A 231 -31.87 2.85 13.01
C SER A 231 -32.13 2.90 11.50
N ARG A 232 -31.18 3.37 10.66
CA ARG A 232 -31.33 3.40 9.20
C ARG A 232 -31.16 2.04 8.52
N LYS A 233 -30.52 1.05 9.15
CA LYS A 233 -30.35 -0.29 8.59
C LYS A 233 -31.56 -1.20 8.77
N GLU A 234 -32.44 -0.89 9.70
CA GLU A 234 -33.69 -1.68 9.92
C GLU A 234 -34.83 -1.31 8.94
N LYS A 235 -34.64 -0.30 8.08
CA LYS A 235 -35.66 0.17 7.10
C LYS A 235 -35.30 -0.14 5.63
N ARG A 236 -34.37 -1.09 5.38
CA ARG A 236 -34.09 -1.57 4.02
C ARG A 236 -34.27 -3.06 3.86
#